data_0905a9f6d0ebf7d72b3cde69fa9f4ec9
#
_entry.id   0905a9f6d0ebf7d72b3cde69fa9f4ec9
#
_cell.length_a   1.000
_cell.length_b   1.000
_cell.length_c   1.000
_cell.angle_alpha   90.00
_cell.angle_beta   90.00
_cell.angle_gamma   90.00
#
_symmetry.space_group_name_H-M   'P 1'
#
loop_
_entity.id
_entity.type
_entity.pdbx_description
1 polymer ?
#
loop_
_entity_poly.entity_id
_entity_poly.type
_entity_poly.pdbx_seq_one_letter_code
_entity_poly.pdbx_strand_id
1 'polypeptide(L)'
;MSALALELKKEGNFVSGSDLKPTELTKKLESQGITVYYGHRRSNLRSADFVIANGAINEDNPEIKEANLRGIKIKTRAELLGEVSRRYKNIIAVSGAHGKTTTTEMIAEIFIHAGKKPTVHIGGISKYFNSNLLLGKKKLFITEACEYKNSFLSLNPTTSVILNIEREHLDFFKTFANVKKSFEKFEEKSKICVKLDKKRNIAYTKKLCVEGKNISHLGSGKYGYDAFCNNKYLGKIYLNAIGKHNVLNSLCAICVSLIYKIPFNKISEALLNFKGVKRRYEIVSENPLVVCDYAHHPTEIKKMILSTKRFTKNKIIVAFQPHTYSRTKTLLHEFLSALRLADEVHIIKTYSARESFDFDGSAKHLSELLKNSYYHSSMNSAYKKIKERLTGKETLLILGAGNIDELAEMFSG
;
A
#
# COMPACT_ATOMS: atom_id res chain seq x y z
N MET A 1 -11.11 1.05 6.17
CA MET A 1 -12.26 1.14 7.10
C MET A 1 -11.83 0.90 8.54
N SER A 2 -11.16 -0.22 8.84
CA SER A 2 -10.78 -0.62 10.20
C SER A 2 -10.05 0.45 11.02
N ALA A 3 -9.06 1.15 10.43
CA ALA A 3 -8.34 2.21 11.12
C ALA A 3 -9.27 3.35 11.60
N LEU A 4 -10.18 3.82 10.73
CA LEU A 4 -11.16 4.85 11.11
C LEU A 4 -12.14 4.36 12.16
N ALA A 5 -12.61 3.10 12.05
CA ALA A 5 -13.51 2.52 13.04
C ALA A 5 -12.85 2.45 14.43
N LEU A 6 -11.59 2.01 14.49
CA LEU A 6 -10.82 1.97 15.75
C LEU A 6 -10.54 3.35 16.33
N GLU A 7 -10.23 4.35 15.49
CA GLU A 7 -10.00 5.71 15.94
C GLU A 7 -11.27 6.31 16.53
N LEU A 8 -12.41 6.20 15.82
CA LEU A 8 -13.71 6.67 16.32
C LEU A 8 -14.13 5.96 17.61
N LYS A 9 -13.92 4.64 17.71
CA LYS A 9 -14.21 3.88 18.93
C LYS A 9 -13.41 4.40 20.13
N LYS A 10 -12.11 4.66 19.92
CA LYS A 10 -11.24 5.21 20.98
C LYS A 10 -11.57 6.66 21.35
N GLU A 11 -12.25 7.39 20.48
CA GLU A 11 -12.79 8.72 20.75
C GLU A 11 -14.16 8.69 21.51
N GLY A 12 -14.62 7.49 21.90
CA GLY A 12 -15.85 7.32 22.67
C GLY A 12 -17.11 7.15 21.82
N ASN A 13 -17.00 7.04 20.49
CA ASN A 13 -18.15 6.77 19.66
C ASN A 13 -18.60 5.30 19.77
N PHE A 14 -19.90 5.07 19.65
CA PHE A 14 -20.42 3.73 19.40
C PHE A 14 -20.19 3.39 17.92
N VAL A 15 -19.43 2.34 17.64
CA VAL A 15 -19.09 1.95 16.28
C VAL A 15 -19.52 0.52 16.02
N SER A 16 -20.24 0.32 14.93
CA SER A 16 -20.53 -1.01 14.37
C SER A 16 -20.22 -1.02 12.88
N GLY A 17 -20.14 -2.20 12.30
CA GLY A 17 -19.89 -2.36 10.88
C GLY A 17 -20.38 -3.71 10.37
N SER A 18 -20.36 -3.89 9.05
CA SER A 18 -20.68 -5.16 8.41
C SER A 18 -19.61 -5.58 7.42
N ASP A 19 -19.40 -6.88 7.30
CA ASP A 19 -18.57 -7.50 6.27
C ASP A 19 -19.21 -8.79 5.80
N LEU A 20 -18.81 -9.29 4.64
CA LEU A 20 -19.39 -10.54 4.10
C LEU A 20 -18.97 -11.77 4.88
N LYS A 21 -17.73 -11.81 5.37
CA LYS A 21 -17.14 -12.99 6.02
C LYS A 21 -16.23 -12.57 7.19
N PRO A 22 -16.08 -13.44 8.19
CA PRO A 22 -15.07 -13.26 9.23
C PRO A 22 -13.67 -13.24 8.62
N THR A 23 -12.84 -12.31 9.09
CA THR A 23 -11.42 -12.19 8.76
C THR A 23 -10.65 -11.91 10.05
N GLU A 24 -9.32 -12.08 10.05
CA GLU A 24 -8.50 -11.67 11.20
C GLU A 24 -8.70 -10.20 11.56
N LEU A 25 -8.87 -9.35 10.54
CA LEU A 25 -9.12 -7.93 10.75
C LEU A 25 -10.46 -7.67 11.44
N THR A 26 -11.54 -8.36 11.05
CA THR A 26 -12.85 -8.22 11.70
C THR A 26 -12.82 -8.78 13.12
N LYS A 27 -12.16 -9.92 13.37
CA LYS A 27 -11.93 -10.45 14.72
C LYS A 27 -11.17 -9.47 15.62
N LYS A 28 -10.15 -8.80 15.05
CA LYS A 28 -9.41 -7.75 15.75
C LYS A 28 -10.30 -6.55 16.10
N LEU A 29 -11.24 -6.17 15.25
CA LEU A 29 -12.22 -5.12 15.55
C LEU A 29 -13.17 -5.53 16.69
N GLU A 30 -13.67 -6.77 16.65
CA GLU A 30 -14.52 -7.32 17.68
C GLU A 30 -13.83 -7.37 19.04
N SER A 31 -12.54 -7.79 19.09
CA SER A 31 -11.74 -7.78 20.32
C SER A 31 -11.51 -6.38 20.89
N GLN A 32 -11.69 -5.32 20.08
CA GLN A 32 -11.64 -3.92 20.51
C GLN A 32 -13.03 -3.34 20.83
N GLY A 33 -14.05 -4.19 20.94
CA GLY A 33 -15.41 -3.79 21.31
C GLY A 33 -16.19 -3.10 20.20
N ILE A 34 -15.87 -3.37 18.93
CA ILE A 34 -16.65 -2.95 17.76
C ILE A 34 -17.54 -4.11 17.35
N THR A 35 -18.84 -3.90 17.26
CA THR A 35 -19.77 -4.91 16.77
C THR A 35 -19.62 -5.08 15.28
N VAL A 36 -19.34 -6.30 14.82
CA VAL A 36 -19.25 -6.63 13.38
C VAL A 36 -20.38 -7.61 13.02
N TYR A 37 -21.21 -7.22 12.05
CA TYR A 37 -22.25 -8.07 11.49
C TYR A 37 -21.73 -8.78 10.24
N TYR A 38 -21.98 -10.08 10.13
CA TYR A 38 -21.62 -10.85 8.94
C TYR A 38 -22.83 -10.99 8.00
N GLY A 39 -22.65 -10.49 6.78
CA GLY A 39 -23.71 -10.26 5.81
C GLY A 39 -24.35 -8.87 5.94
N HIS A 40 -24.80 -8.34 4.80
CA HIS A 40 -25.43 -7.02 4.72
C HIS A 40 -26.95 -7.15 4.91
N ARG A 41 -27.50 -6.50 5.94
CA ARG A 41 -28.94 -6.53 6.27
C ARG A 41 -29.39 -5.16 6.74
N ARG A 42 -30.63 -4.78 6.41
CA ARG A 42 -31.25 -3.52 6.87
C ARG A 42 -31.18 -3.36 8.39
N SER A 43 -31.37 -4.45 9.14
CA SER A 43 -31.35 -4.45 10.62
C SER A 43 -29.97 -4.12 11.23
N ASN A 44 -28.88 -4.17 10.46
CA ASN A 44 -27.54 -3.83 10.96
C ASN A 44 -27.39 -2.35 11.32
N LEU A 45 -28.20 -1.46 10.71
CA LEU A 45 -28.09 -0.02 10.93
C LEU A 45 -28.56 0.45 12.31
N ARG A 46 -29.46 -0.31 12.97
CA ARG A 46 -30.01 0.06 14.28
C ARG A 46 -30.32 1.57 14.38
N SER A 47 -29.68 2.28 15.32
CA SER A 47 -29.81 3.73 15.59
C SER A 47 -28.55 4.50 15.12
N ALA A 48 -28.04 4.23 13.93
CA ALA A 48 -26.84 4.90 13.42
C ALA A 48 -27.15 6.38 13.08
N ASP A 49 -26.32 7.30 13.56
CA ASP A 49 -26.39 8.73 13.21
C ASP A 49 -25.90 8.98 11.79
N PHE A 50 -24.95 8.20 11.31
CA PHE A 50 -24.45 8.24 9.94
C PHE A 50 -23.83 6.91 9.51
N VAL A 51 -23.78 6.67 8.23
CA VAL A 51 -23.22 5.48 7.60
C VAL A 51 -21.97 5.86 6.83
N ILE A 52 -20.91 5.03 6.94
CA ILE A 52 -19.71 5.18 6.14
C ILE A 52 -19.61 4.04 5.14
N ALA A 53 -19.69 4.38 3.86
CA ALA A 53 -19.52 3.45 2.77
C ALA A 53 -18.11 3.56 2.15
N ASN A 54 -17.50 2.43 1.79
CA ASN A 54 -16.30 2.43 0.95
C ASN A 54 -16.70 2.34 -0.53
N GLY A 55 -15.76 2.64 -1.43
CA GLY A 55 -16.02 2.66 -2.88
C GLY A 55 -16.37 1.31 -3.52
N ALA A 56 -16.36 0.21 -2.75
CA ALA A 56 -16.75 -1.12 -3.20
C ALA A 56 -18.20 -1.51 -2.83
N ILE A 57 -18.90 -0.65 -2.09
CA ILE A 57 -20.31 -0.85 -1.72
C ILE A 57 -21.17 -0.18 -2.79
N ASN A 58 -22.07 -0.96 -3.38
CA ASN A 58 -23.00 -0.48 -4.40
C ASN A 58 -24.26 0.10 -3.78
N GLU A 59 -24.97 0.93 -4.53
CA GLU A 59 -26.24 1.54 -4.12
C GLU A 59 -27.33 0.48 -3.82
N ASP A 60 -27.22 -0.70 -4.41
CA ASP A 60 -28.14 -1.83 -4.17
C ASP A 60 -27.95 -2.52 -2.82
N ASN A 61 -26.92 -2.18 -2.06
CA ASN A 61 -26.67 -2.76 -0.74
C ASN A 61 -27.86 -2.48 0.20
N PRO A 62 -28.39 -3.51 0.92
CA PRO A 62 -29.56 -3.34 1.80
C PRO A 62 -29.40 -2.29 2.89
N GLU A 63 -28.15 -2.09 3.39
CA GLU A 63 -27.86 -1.08 4.41
C GLU A 63 -27.87 0.33 3.81
N ILE A 64 -27.39 0.51 2.57
CA ILE A 64 -27.45 1.78 1.85
C ILE A 64 -28.90 2.17 1.56
N LYS A 65 -29.70 1.20 1.04
CA LYS A 65 -31.13 1.42 0.79
C LYS A 65 -31.87 1.82 2.07
N GLU A 66 -31.61 1.13 3.18
CA GLU A 66 -32.22 1.45 4.48
C GLU A 66 -31.80 2.81 5.02
N ALA A 67 -30.51 3.16 4.88
CA ALA A 67 -30.03 4.48 5.28
C ALA A 67 -30.74 5.61 4.52
N ASN A 68 -30.91 5.44 3.21
CA ASN A 68 -31.66 6.40 2.39
C ASN A 68 -33.13 6.50 2.82
N LEU A 69 -33.79 5.36 3.08
CA LEU A 69 -35.19 5.34 3.54
C LEU A 69 -35.40 6.06 4.89
N ARG A 70 -34.42 5.93 5.79
CA ARG A 70 -34.47 6.60 7.11
C ARG A 70 -33.91 8.02 7.10
N GLY A 71 -33.41 8.54 5.96
CA GLY A 71 -32.77 9.83 5.89
C GLY A 71 -31.43 9.90 6.65
N ILE A 72 -30.79 8.74 6.91
CA ILE A 72 -29.49 8.68 7.59
C ILE A 72 -28.41 9.14 6.62
N LYS A 73 -27.58 10.08 7.04
CA LYS A 73 -26.50 10.62 6.21
C LYS A 73 -25.48 9.55 5.86
N ILE A 74 -25.22 9.36 4.57
CA ILE A 74 -24.17 8.48 4.05
C ILE A 74 -22.96 9.33 3.70
N LYS A 75 -21.78 8.93 4.18
CA LYS A 75 -20.49 9.54 3.86
C LYS A 75 -19.58 8.50 3.25
N THR A 76 -18.69 8.95 2.39
CA THR A 76 -17.59 8.11 1.90
C THR A 76 -16.49 7.96 2.96
N ARG A 77 -15.67 6.92 2.83
CA ARG A 77 -14.45 6.77 3.64
C ARG A 77 -13.53 7.99 3.54
N ALA A 78 -13.44 8.61 2.35
CA ALA A 78 -12.59 9.78 2.13
C ALA A 78 -13.07 11.01 2.88
N GLU A 79 -14.38 11.27 2.87
CA GLU A 79 -14.99 12.38 3.62
C GLU A 79 -14.76 12.22 5.12
N LEU A 80 -14.99 11.00 5.67
CA LEU A 80 -14.70 10.74 7.08
C LEU A 80 -13.22 10.93 7.42
N LEU A 81 -12.30 10.42 6.59
CA LEU A 81 -10.86 10.62 6.79
C LEU A 81 -10.50 12.12 6.80
N GLY A 82 -11.12 12.90 5.90
CA GLY A 82 -10.99 14.35 5.86
C GLY A 82 -11.48 15.01 7.15
N GLU A 83 -12.65 14.60 7.67
CA GLU A 83 -13.20 15.12 8.92
C GLU A 83 -12.31 14.78 10.13
N VAL A 84 -11.85 13.54 10.23
CA VAL A 84 -10.96 13.10 11.30
C VAL A 84 -9.64 13.87 11.24
N SER A 85 -9.05 14.00 10.05
CA SER A 85 -7.75 14.69 9.87
C SER A 85 -7.81 16.16 10.32
N ARG A 86 -8.94 16.86 10.13
CA ARG A 86 -9.09 18.27 10.56
C ARG A 86 -8.98 18.48 12.07
N ARG A 87 -9.06 17.42 12.87
CA ARG A 87 -8.87 17.48 14.33
C ARG A 87 -7.40 17.61 14.73
N TYR A 88 -6.47 17.51 13.77
CA TYR A 88 -5.03 17.54 13.99
C TYR A 88 -4.43 18.87 13.51
N LYS A 89 -3.45 19.37 14.28
CA LYS A 89 -2.79 20.65 13.96
C LYS A 89 -1.97 20.58 12.66
N ASN A 90 -1.30 19.46 12.44
CA ASN A 90 -0.48 19.20 11.26
C ASN A 90 -0.90 17.90 10.60
N ILE A 91 -1.04 17.93 9.29
CA ILE A 91 -1.41 16.79 8.47
C ILE A 91 -0.35 16.59 7.40
N ILE A 92 0.28 15.42 7.38
CA ILE A 92 1.19 14.98 6.32
C ILE A 92 0.43 13.96 5.49
N ALA A 93 0.24 14.24 4.20
CA ALA A 93 -0.53 13.40 3.30
C ALA A 93 0.32 12.99 2.10
N VAL A 94 0.54 11.68 1.91
CA VAL A 94 1.41 11.12 0.87
C VAL A 94 0.58 10.57 -0.27
N SER A 95 0.74 11.12 -1.47
CA SER A 95 0.05 10.73 -2.69
C SER A 95 1.00 10.37 -3.84
N GLY A 96 0.45 9.74 -4.87
CA GLY A 96 1.14 9.32 -6.08
C GLY A 96 0.67 7.93 -6.52
N ALA A 97 0.87 7.58 -7.79
CA ALA A 97 0.51 6.27 -8.31
C ALA A 97 1.18 5.14 -7.50
N HIS A 98 2.49 5.25 -7.26
CA HIS A 98 3.28 4.25 -6.55
C HIS A 98 4.08 4.84 -5.37
N GLY A 99 4.40 3.98 -4.38
CA GLY A 99 5.27 4.32 -3.25
C GLY A 99 4.58 4.94 -2.05
N LYS A 100 3.29 5.24 -2.10
CA LYS A 100 2.50 5.86 -1.01
C LYS A 100 2.74 5.20 0.34
N THR A 101 2.42 3.92 0.46
CA THR A 101 2.50 3.15 1.71
C THR A 101 3.90 3.15 2.30
N THR A 102 4.91 2.84 1.47
CA THR A 102 6.31 2.78 1.91
C THR A 102 6.82 4.15 2.37
N THR A 103 6.51 5.22 1.62
CA THR A 103 6.92 6.58 2.01
C THR A 103 6.21 7.05 3.28
N THR A 104 4.92 6.76 3.42
CA THR A 104 4.15 7.06 4.62
C THR A 104 4.75 6.37 5.85
N GLU A 105 5.14 5.10 5.70
CA GLU A 105 5.79 4.34 6.76
C GLU A 105 7.19 4.89 7.10
N MET A 106 8.01 5.21 6.09
CA MET A 106 9.32 5.85 6.34
C MET A 106 9.18 7.14 7.14
N ILE A 107 8.22 8.00 6.76
CA ILE A 107 7.92 9.23 7.50
C ILE A 107 7.49 8.89 8.93
N ALA A 108 6.58 7.94 9.10
CA ALA A 108 6.07 7.55 10.41
C ALA A 108 7.19 7.02 11.32
N GLU A 109 8.03 6.08 10.85
CA GLU A 109 9.13 5.51 11.62
C GLU A 109 10.16 6.60 12.00
N ILE A 110 10.53 7.51 11.09
CA ILE A 110 11.42 8.63 11.39
C ILE A 110 10.85 9.52 12.51
N PHE A 111 9.57 9.87 12.42
CA PHE A 111 8.93 10.72 13.42
C PHE A 111 8.84 10.05 14.78
N ILE A 112 8.49 8.76 14.81
CA ILE A 112 8.41 7.97 16.05
C ILE A 112 9.82 7.84 16.68
N HIS A 113 10.83 7.51 15.87
CA HIS A 113 12.21 7.40 16.31
C HIS A 113 12.75 8.72 16.88
N ALA A 114 12.32 9.86 16.31
CA ALA A 114 12.62 11.19 16.82
C ALA A 114 11.78 11.62 18.06
N GLY A 115 11.07 10.69 18.69
CA GLY A 115 10.26 10.94 19.89
C GLY A 115 8.95 11.68 19.64
N LYS A 116 8.56 11.88 18.37
CA LYS A 116 7.22 12.41 18.05
C LYS A 116 6.17 11.32 18.27
N LYS A 117 4.95 11.73 18.55
CA LYS A 117 3.81 10.82 18.77
C LYS A 117 2.73 11.08 17.71
N PRO A 118 2.98 10.71 16.44
CA PRO A 118 1.99 10.91 15.38
C PRO A 118 0.83 9.93 15.49
N THR A 119 -0.35 10.32 15.03
CA THR A 119 -1.36 9.37 14.57
C THR A 119 -1.04 9.03 13.12
N VAL A 120 -1.04 7.73 12.79
CA VAL A 120 -0.65 7.22 11.47
C VAL A 120 -1.73 6.33 10.91
N HIS A 121 -2.18 6.63 9.69
CA HIS A 121 -3.05 5.77 8.90
C HIS A 121 -2.31 5.33 7.63
N ILE A 122 -2.10 4.02 7.48
CA ILE A 122 -1.46 3.44 6.29
C ILE A 122 -2.34 2.38 5.63
N GLY A 123 -2.13 2.16 4.34
CA GLY A 123 -2.89 1.19 3.54
C GLY A 123 -2.45 -0.27 3.72
N GLY A 124 -1.34 -0.51 4.43
CA GLY A 124 -0.81 -1.83 4.76
C GLY A 124 -0.65 -2.01 6.27
N ILE A 125 -0.06 -3.12 6.68
CA ILE A 125 0.28 -3.38 8.08
C ILE A 125 1.75 -3.02 8.30
N SER A 126 2.00 -1.99 9.11
CA SER A 126 3.35 -1.63 9.54
C SER A 126 4.00 -2.79 10.30
N LYS A 127 5.24 -3.11 9.95
CA LYS A 127 6.03 -4.08 10.73
C LYS A 127 6.59 -3.45 12.02
N TYR A 128 6.60 -2.11 12.10
CA TYR A 128 7.11 -1.37 13.25
C TYR A 128 6.11 -1.35 14.42
N PHE A 129 4.81 -1.08 14.14
CA PHE A 129 3.75 -1.04 15.16
C PHE A 129 2.65 -2.10 14.98
N ASN A 130 2.88 -3.08 14.09
CA ASN A 130 2.01 -4.25 13.82
C ASN A 130 0.53 -3.92 13.60
N SER A 131 0.27 -2.83 12.89
CA SER A 131 -1.09 -2.34 12.60
C SER A 131 -1.12 -1.44 11.36
N ASN A 132 -2.31 -1.15 10.87
CA ASN A 132 -2.54 -0.09 9.88
C ASN A 132 -2.93 1.25 10.52
N LEU A 133 -2.99 1.28 11.86
CA LEU A 133 -3.29 2.46 12.67
C LEU A 133 -2.34 2.54 13.84
N LEU A 134 -1.70 3.69 14.03
CA LEU A 134 -1.07 4.10 15.27
C LEU A 134 -1.78 5.35 15.79
N LEU A 135 -2.24 5.34 17.04
CA LEU A 135 -2.82 6.53 17.66
C LEU A 135 -1.79 7.26 18.50
N GLY A 136 -1.59 8.52 18.20
CA GLY A 136 -0.71 9.43 18.90
C GLY A 136 -1.44 10.61 19.52
N LYS A 137 -0.72 11.73 19.68
CA LYS A 137 -1.31 12.99 20.13
C LYS A 137 -1.97 13.73 18.95
N LYS A 138 -3.05 14.47 19.21
CA LYS A 138 -3.77 15.30 18.18
C LYS A 138 -2.94 16.48 17.63
N LYS A 139 -1.61 16.37 17.60
CA LYS A 139 -0.70 17.37 17.04
C LYS A 139 -0.29 17.06 15.61
N LEU A 140 -0.22 15.77 15.24
CA LEU A 140 0.32 15.31 13.98
C LEU A 140 -0.42 14.09 13.46
N PHE A 141 -0.89 14.18 12.23
CA PHE A 141 -1.54 13.11 11.48
C PHE A 141 -0.72 12.78 10.23
N ILE A 142 -0.38 11.54 10.03
CA ILE A 142 0.36 11.05 8.85
C ILE A 142 -0.52 10.04 8.14
N THR A 143 -0.80 10.24 6.86
CA THR A 143 -1.71 9.37 6.12
C THR A 143 -1.33 9.22 4.65
N GLU A 144 -1.73 8.10 4.06
CA GLU A 144 -1.82 7.98 2.62
C GLU A 144 -3.01 8.82 2.09
N ALA A 145 -2.82 9.38 0.91
CA ALA A 145 -3.79 10.20 0.21
C ALA A 145 -4.04 9.59 -1.19
N CYS A 146 -5.09 8.76 -1.30
CA CYS A 146 -5.44 8.07 -2.53
C CYS A 146 -6.05 9.03 -3.53
N GLU A 147 -5.51 9.05 -4.76
CA GLU A 147 -5.99 9.88 -5.87
C GLU A 147 -7.28 9.36 -6.51
N TYR A 148 -7.57 8.06 -6.38
CA TYR A 148 -8.73 7.44 -7.01
C TYR A 148 -10.04 8.09 -6.56
N LYS A 149 -10.91 8.39 -7.54
CA LYS A 149 -12.16 9.13 -7.34
C LYS A 149 -11.98 10.46 -6.60
N ASN A 150 -10.82 11.12 -6.76
CA ASN A 150 -10.49 12.37 -6.07
C ASN A 150 -10.53 12.29 -4.53
N SER A 151 -10.40 11.09 -3.96
CA SER A 151 -10.50 10.85 -2.52
C SER A 151 -9.55 11.72 -1.70
N PHE A 152 -8.34 12.00 -2.21
CA PHE A 152 -7.33 12.85 -1.54
C PHE A 152 -7.77 14.31 -1.40
N LEU A 153 -8.72 14.78 -2.23
CA LEU A 153 -9.24 16.16 -2.15
C LEU A 153 -10.13 16.40 -0.91
N SER A 154 -10.51 15.35 -0.19
CA SER A 154 -11.18 15.47 1.12
C SER A 154 -10.22 15.92 2.23
N LEU A 155 -8.90 15.79 2.01
CA LEU A 155 -7.88 16.21 2.94
C LEU A 155 -7.49 17.68 2.74
N ASN A 156 -7.07 18.36 3.83
CA ASN A 156 -6.45 19.67 3.79
C ASN A 156 -5.06 19.60 4.45
N PRO A 157 -4.04 19.05 3.76
CA PRO A 157 -2.77 18.78 4.38
C PRO A 157 -1.99 20.07 4.70
N THR A 158 -1.28 20.06 5.82
CA THR A 158 -0.23 21.06 6.10
C THR A 158 0.94 20.82 5.15
N THR A 159 1.25 19.53 4.95
CA THR A 159 2.31 19.09 4.03
C THR A 159 1.79 17.95 3.16
N SER A 160 1.74 18.16 1.86
CA SER A 160 1.51 17.09 0.89
C SER A 160 2.85 16.57 0.35
N VAL A 161 2.84 15.30 -0.03
CA VAL A 161 3.95 14.65 -0.75
C VAL A 161 3.39 14.07 -2.04
N ILE A 162 3.93 14.47 -3.19
CA ILE A 162 3.55 13.94 -4.50
C ILE A 162 4.74 13.18 -5.08
N LEU A 163 4.68 11.84 -5.03
CA LEU A 163 5.77 10.95 -5.43
C LEU A 163 5.88 10.81 -6.95
N ASN A 164 4.74 10.68 -7.61
CA ASN A 164 4.65 10.48 -9.06
C ASN A 164 3.21 10.65 -9.53
N ILE A 165 3.07 11.04 -10.78
CA ILE A 165 1.78 11.16 -11.47
C ILE A 165 1.90 10.31 -12.73
N GLU A 166 1.11 9.24 -12.81
CA GLU A 166 1.14 8.28 -13.92
C GLU A 166 -0.27 8.11 -14.51
N ARG A 167 -0.38 7.41 -15.64
CA ARG A 167 -1.66 7.14 -16.32
C ARG A 167 -2.40 6.00 -15.62
N GLU A 168 -2.92 6.28 -14.42
CA GLU A 168 -3.71 5.32 -13.65
C GLU A 168 -5.14 5.82 -13.48
N HIS A 169 -6.05 4.90 -13.18
CA HIS A 169 -7.46 5.22 -12.91
C HIS A 169 -8.18 5.97 -14.04
N LEU A 170 -7.85 5.64 -15.31
CA LEU A 170 -8.48 6.26 -16.48
C LEU A 170 -9.96 5.89 -16.66
N ASP A 171 -10.40 4.83 -15.99
CA ASP A 171 -11.83 4.50 -15.80
C ASP A 171 -12.61 5.67 -15.19
N PHE A 172 -12.01 6.35 -14.21
CA PHE A 172 -12.58 7.52 -13.55
C PHE A 172 -12.15 8.84 -14.21
N PHE A 173 -10.85 9.07 -14.37
CA PHE A 173 -10.32 10.36 -14.85
C PHE A 173 -10.52 10.61 -16.34
N LYS A 174 -10.77 9.57 -17.14
CA LYS A 174 -10.92 9.59 -18.61
C LYS A 174 -9.64 9.97 -19.36
N THR A 175 -8.90 11.00 -18.93
CA THR A 175 -7.68 11.48 -19.58
C THR A 175 -6.55 11.70 -18.57
N PHE A 176 -5.30 11.63 -19.06
CA PHE A 176 -4.14 11.96 -18.23
C PHE A 176 -4.09 13.44 -17.82
N ALA A 177 -4.66 14.32 -18.64
CA ALA A 177 -4.78 15.73 -18.28
C ALA A 177 -5.65 15.92 -17.03
N ASN A 178 -6.75 15.18 -16.91
CA ASN A 178 -7.60 15.21 -15.73
C ASN A 178 -6.90 14.65 -14.49
N VAL A 179 -6.07 13.60 -14.64
CA VAL A 179 -5.21 13.13 -13.54
C VAL A 179 -4.31 14.25 -13.05
N LYS A 180 -3.57 14.92 -13.95
CA LYS A 180 -2.69 16.04 -13.59
C LYS A 180 -3.45 17.17 -12.88
N LYS A 181 -4.58 17.61 -13.45
CA LYS A 181 -5.43 18.65 -12.87
C LYS A 181 -5.91 18.30 -11.45
N SER A 182 -6.18 17.02 -11.19
CA SER A 182 -6.56 16.56 -9.86
C SER A 182 -5.40 16.68 -8.85
N PHE A 183 -4.17 16.31 -9.26
CA PHE A 183 -2.98 16.49 -8.43
C PHE A 183 -2.63 17.96 -8.19
N GLU A 184 -2.84 18.84 -9.17
CA GLU A 184 -2.69 20.30 -9.03
C GLU A 184 -3.64 20.83 -7.94
N LYS A 185 -4.92 20.44 -7.98
CA LYS A 185 -5.88 20.78 -6.92
C LYS A 185 -5.46 20.26 -5.54
N PHE A 186 -4.87 19.07 -5.46
CA PHE A 186 -4.37 18.53 -4.19
C PHE A 186 -3.17 19.31 -3.68
N GLU A 187 -2.26 19.74 -4.56
CA GLU A 187 -1.14 20.62 -4.22
C GLU A 187 -1.63 21.96 -3.68
N GLU A 188 -2.59 22.61 -4.33
CA GLU A 188 -3.17 23.90 -3.94
C GLU A 188 -3.80 23.87 -2.54
N LYS A 189 -4.32 22.72 -2.12
CA LYS A 189 -4.88 22.51 -0.78
C LYS A 189 -3.85 22.43 0.33
N SER A 190 -2.56 22.32 0.02
CA SER A 190 -1.49 22.16 0.99
C SER A 190 -0.69 23.44 1.20
N LYS A 191 -0.25 23.68 2.45
CA LYS A 191 0.65 24.81 2.75
C LYS A 191 2.04 24.59 2.19
N ILE A 192 2.52 23.32 2.20
CA ILE A 192 3.82 22.91 1.67
C ILE A 192 3.59 21.68 0.83
N CYS A 193 4.12 21.65 -0.39
CA CYS A 193 4.12 20.48 -1.25
C CYS A 193 5.56 20.00 -1.47
N VAL A 194 5.84 18.75 -1.11
CA VAL A 194 7.07 18.04 -1.46
C VAL A 194 6.83 17.29 -2.75
N LYS A 195 7.65 17.56 -3.76
CA LYS A 195 7.62 16.90 -5.08
C LYS A 195 8.88 16.08 -5.29
N LEU A 196 8.78 15.04 -6.10
CA LEU A 196 9.89 14.16 -6.45
C LEU A 196 10.29 14.35 -7.92
N ASP A 197 11.56 14.68 -8.16
CA ASP A 197 12.19 14.57 -9.48
C ASP A 197 13.00 13.26 -9.55
N LYS A 198 12.43 12.26 -10.20
CA LYS A 198 13.04 10.93 -10.34
C LYS A 198 14.32 10.94 -11.17
N LYS A 199 14.45 11.85 -12.14
CA LYS A 199 15.61 11.91 -13.03
C LYS A 199 16.85 12.44 -12.33
N ARG A 200 16.66 13.44 -11.48
CA ARG A 200 17.74 14.09 -10.71
C ARG A 200 17.95 13.51 -9.32
N ASN A 201 17.14 12.54 -8.87
CA ASN A 201 17.11 12.01 -7.50
C ASN A 201 16.94 13.12 -6.46
N ILE A 202 15.93 13.96 -6.64
CA ILE A 202 15.66 15.14 -5.81
C ILE A 202 14.23 15.11 -5.28
N ALA A 203 14.08 15.30 -3.97
CA ALA A 203 12.81 15.66 -3.34
C ALA A 203 12.85 17.14 -2.97
N TYR A 204 11.87 17.94 -3.39
CA TYR A 204 11.95 19.39 -3.27
C TYR A 204 10.61 20.05 -2.91
N THR A 205 10.75 21.23 -2.34
CA THR A 205 9.70 22.24 -2.14
C THR A 205 10.15 23.56 -2.77
N LYS A 206 9.37 24.65 -2.60
CA LYS A 206 9.80 26.00 -2.99
C LYS A 206 11.09 26.47 -2.26
N LYS A 207 11.40 25.94 -1.06
CA LYS A 207 12.50 26.41 -0.20
C LYS A 207 13.54 25.35 0.13
N LEU A 208 13.21 24.09 0.00
CA LEU A 208 14.05 22.98 0.40
C LEU A 208 14.24 22.02 -0.75
N CYS A 209 15.47 21.58 -0.97
CA CYS A 209 15.84 20.60 -1.98
C CYS A 209 16.72 19.54 -1.31
N VAL A 210 16.26 18.29 -1.30
CA VAL A 210 17.00 17.13 -0.80
C VAL A 210 17.42 16.27 -1.97
N GLU A 211 18.71 16.06 -2.13
CA GLU A 211 19.31 15.33 -3.25
C GLU A 211 20.07 14.10 -2.74
N GLY A 212 19.97 12.99 -3.46
CA GLY A 212 20.74 11.76 -3.25
C GLY A 212 21.84 11.61 -4.30
N LYS A 213 23.10 11.64 -3.89
CA LYS A 213 24.28 11.41 -4.75
C LYS A 213 25.00 10.13 -4.38
N ASN A 214 25.92 9.70 -5.25
CA ASN A 214 26.75 8.52 -5.03
C ASN A 214 25.94 7.27 -4.62
N ILE A 215 24.81 7.07 -5.30
CA ILE A 215 23.89 5.96 -4.99
C ILE A 215 24.59 4.64 -5.34
N SER A 216 24.87 3.81 -4.33
CA SER A 216 25.56 2.54 -4.44
C SER A 216 24.68 1.37 -3.96
N HIS A 217 24.83 0.22 -4.61
CA HIS A 217 24.21 -1.02 -4.20
C HIS A 217 25.06 -1.68 -3.09
N LEU A 218 24.44 -2.05 -1.98
CA LEU A 218 25.10 -2.61 -0.79
C LEU A 218 24.99 -4.14 -0.67
N GLY A 219 24.46 -4.81 -1.69
CA GLY A 219 24.09 -6.22 -1.62
C GLY A 219 22.62 -6.42 -1.22
N SER A 220 22.09 -7.61 -1.49
CA SER A 220 20.71 -8.01 -1.16
C SER A 220 19.62 -6.98 -1.55
N GLY A 221 19.85 -6.22 -2.63
CA GLY A 221 18.91 -5.21 -3.11
C GLY A 221 18.84 -3.92 -2.29
N LYS A 222 19.69 -3.76 -1.27
CA LYS A 222 19.79 -2.54 -0.43
C LYS A 222 20.69 -1.49 -1.07
N TYR A 223 20.49 -0.22 -0.67
CA TYR A 223 21.21 0.91 -1.22
C TYR A 223 21.75 1.85 -0.15
N GLY A 224 22.94 2.42 -0.41
CA GLY A 224 23.49 3.56 0.31
C GLY A 224 23.64 4.75 -0.60
N TYR A 225 23.61 5.95 -0.05
CA TYR A 225 23.80 7.18 -0.80
C TYR A 225 24.19 8.36 0.13
N ASP A 226 24.77 9.39 -0.46
CA ASP A 226 25.09 10.64 0.22
C ASP A 226 23.90 11.59 0.09
N ALA A 227 23.40 12.08 1.24
CA ALA A 227 22.28 13.01 1.29
C ALA A 227 22.75 14.46 1.37
N PHE A 228 22.19 15.33 0.53
CA PHE A 228 22.45 16.76 0.51
C PHE A 228 21.14 17.53 0.72
N CYS A 229 21.22 18.68 1.36
CA CYS A 229 20.10 19.62 1.47
C CYS A 229 20.56 21.00 1.02
N ASN A 230 19.91 21.57 -0.01
CA ASN A 230 20.30 22.84 -0.62
C ASN A 230 21.82 22.92 -0.89
N ASN A 231 22.36 21.89 -1.52
CA ASN A 231 23.78 21.64 -1.82
C ASN A 231 24.70 21.42 -0.61
N LYS A 232 24.20 21.49 0.62
CA LYS A 232 25.00 21.19 1.81
C LYS A 232 24.95 19.69 2.11
N TYR A 233 26.09 19.06 2.29
CA TYR A 233 26.19 17.66 2.71
C TYR A 233 25.61 17.47 4.11
N LEU A 234 24.70 16.51 4.25
CA LEU A 234 24.07 16.16 5.53
C LEU A 234 24.70 14.93 6.17
N GLY A 235 25.10 13.95 5.33
CA GLY A 235 25.66 12.68 5.78
C GLY A 235 25.25 11.54 4.84
N LYS A 236 25.70 10.33 5.18
CA LYS A 236 25.42 9.11 4.44
C LYS A 236 24.14 8.43 4.97
N ILE A 237 23.34 7.91 4.05
CA ILE A 237 22.17 7.09 4.34
C ILE A 237 22.47 5.64 3.94
N TYR A 238 22.20 4.72 4.85
CA TYR A 238 22.13 3.29 4.60
C TYR A 238 20.66 2.89 4.74
N LEU A 239 20.03 2.54 3.61
CA LEU A 239 18.60 2.31 3.56
C LEU A 239 18.28 0.83 3.72
N ASN A 240 17.57 0.47 4.79
CA ASN A 240 17.07 -0.89 4.99
C ASN A 240 15.75 -1.13 4.24
N ALA A 241 15.74 -0.85 2.94
CA ALA A 241 14.64 -1.14 2.05
C ALA A 241 15.18 -1.58 0.69
N ILE A 242 14.54 -2.59 0.09
CA ILE A 242 15.01 -3.20 -1.14
C ILE A 242 14.51 -2.42 -2.37
N GLY A 243 15.41 -2.21 -3.33
CA GLY A 243 15.10 -1.57 -4.60
C GLY A 243 15.43 -0.09 -4.67
N LYS A 244 16.04 0.32 -5.79
CA LYS A 244 16.47 1.72 -6.04
C LYS A 244 15.32 2.73 -5.91
N HIS A 245 14.07 2.35 -6.17
CA HIS A 245 12.92 3.24 -6.01
C HIS A 245 12.71 3.67 -4.56
N ASN A 246 13.16 2.88 -3.57
CA ASN A 246 13.09 3.26 -2.17
C ASN A 246 14.11 4.34 -1.77
N VAL A 247 15.18 4.54 -2.53
CA VAL A 247 16.04 5.73 -2.40
C VAL A 247 15.20 6.99 -2.66
N LEU A 248 14.40 7.00 -3.71
CA LEU A 248 13.52 8.14 -4.04
C LEU A 248 12.44 8.36 -2.98
N ASN A 249 11.83 7.30 -2.47
CA ASN A 249 10.85 7.36 -1.38
C ASN A 249 11.48 7.95 -0.11
N SER A 250 12.72 7.52 0.23
CA SER A 250 13.43 8.02 1.40
C SER A 250 13.85 9.48 1.27
N LEU A 251 14.18 9.98 0.07
CA LEU A 251 14.44 11.42 -0.14
C LEU A 251 13.22 12.28 0.19
N CYS A 252 12.02 11.82 -0.19
CA CYS A 252 10.78 12.50 0.21
C CYS A 252 10.57 12.46 1.74
N ALA A 253 10.84 11.31 2.36
CA ALA A 253 10.74 11.18 3.82
C ALA A 253 11.75 12.08 4.56
N ILE A 254 12.98 12.17 4.06
CA ILE A 254 14.01 13.10 4.59
C ILE A 254 13.55 14.55 4.44
N CYS A 255 13.07 14.93 3.24
CA CYS A 255 12.60 16.29 2.96
C CYS A 255 11.49 16.71 3.93
N VAL A 256 10.46 15.84 4.10
CA VAL A 256 9.40 16.05 5.09
C VAL A 256 9.97 16.18 6.51
N SER A 257 10.88 15.30 6.91
CA SER A 257 11.45 15.28 8.25
C SER A 257 12.23 16.56 8.57
N LEU A 258 12.99 17.08 7.60
CA LEU A 258 13.71 18.35 7.73
C LEU A 258 12.77 19.56 7.84
N ILE A 259 11.64 19.57 7.12
CA ILE A 259 10.57 20.60 7.28
C ILE A 259 10.09 20.65 8.74
N TYR A 260 9.96 19.50 9.39
CA TYR A 260 9.54 19.38 10.79
C TYR A 260 10.71 19.43 11.79
N LYS A 261 11.90 19.86 11.34
CA LYS A 261 13.11 20.07 12.15
C LYS A 261 13.56 18.82 12.91
N ILE A 262 13.42 17.64 12.29
CA ILE A 262 14.00 16.41 12.84
C ILE A 262 15.50 16.40 12.52
N PRO A 263 16.40 16.19 13.52
CA PRO A 263 17.84 16.11 13.29
C PRO A 263 18.21 15.00 12.33
N PHE A 264 19.20 15.23 11.46
CA PHE A 264 19.56 14.28 10.40
C PHE A 264 20.06 12.93 10.94
N ASN A 265 20.78 12.92 12.08
CA ASN A 265 21.18 11.67 12.72
C ASN A 265 19.97 10.78 13.08
N LYS A 266 18.87 11.36 13.58
CA LYS A 266 17.63 10.62 13.87
C LYS A 266 16.97 10.10 12.60
N ILE A 267 17.06 10.84 11.50
CA ILE A 267 16.55 10.42 10.19
C ILE A 267 17.37 9.23 9.67
N SER A 268 18.70 9.34 9.69
CA SER A 268 19.59 8.27 9.19
C SER A 268 19.50 7.01 10.02
N GLU A 269 19.42 7.10 11.36
CA GLU A 269 19.21 5.96 12.26
C GLU A 269 17.88 5.24 11.98
N ALA A 270 16.78 5.99 11.77
CA ALA A 270 15.48 5.41 11.48
C ALA A 270 15.48 4.67 10.12
N LEU A 271 16.08 5.25 9.09
CA LEU A 271 16.16 4.64 7.75
C LEU A 271 17.08 3.40 7.73
N LEU A 272 18.15 3.38 8.53
CA LEU A 272 18.99 2.21 8.71
C LEU A 272 18.22 1.05 9.37
N ASN A 273 17.33 1.37 10.32
CA ASN A 273 16.55 0.40 11.08
C ASN A 273 15.12 0.22 10.54
N PHE A 274 14.82 0.75 9.36
CA PHE A 274 13.50 0.73 8.75
C PHE A 274 12.93 -0.69 8.70
N LYS A 275 11.75 -0.91 9.28
CA LYS A 275 11.10 -2.22 9.38
C LYS A 275 10.23 -2.55 8.17
N GLY A 276 9.67 -1.53 7.54
CA GLY A 276 8.81 -1.65 6.38
C GLY A 276 7.39 -2.09 6.68
N VAL A 277 6.67 -2.43 5.62
CA VAL A 277 5.27 -2.78 5.64
C VAL A 277 5.10 -4.21 5.14
N LYS A 278 4.23 -4.99 5.77
CA LYS A 278 3.88 -6.34 5.30
C LYS A 278 3.44 -6.28 3.84
N ARG A 279 3.86 -7.28 3.07
CA ARG A 279 3.55 -7.40 1.63
C ARG A 279 4.04 -6.23 0.77
N ARG A 280 5.14 -5.54 1.16
CA ARG A 280 5.84 -4.53 0.35
C ARG A 280 7.30 -4.91 0.24
N TYR A 281 7.61 -5.77 -0.74
CA TYR A 281 8.90 -6.45 -0.88
C TYR A 281 9.34 -7.07 0.45
N GLU A 282 8.44 -7.77 1.09
CA GLU A 282 8.67 -8.40 2.38
C GLU A 282 9.51 -9.67 2.21
N ILE A 283 10.70 -9.70 2.79
CA ILE A 283 11.48 -10.93 2.88
C ILE A 283 10.82 -11.81 3.95
N VAL A 284 10.36 -12.97 3.51
CA VAL A 284 9.73 -14.01 4.33
C VAL A 284 10.78 -15.01 4.79
N SER A 285 11.71 -15.36 3.89
CA SER A 285 12.86 -16.23 4.15
C SER A 285 14.07 -15.75 3.36
N GLU A 286 15.26 -15.84 3.91
CA GLU A 286 16.50 -15.47 3.24
C GLU A 286 17.15 -16.65 2.49
N ASN A 287 16.91 -17.87 2.95
CA ASN A 287 17.46 -19.08 2.32
C ASN A 287 16.46 -20.27 2.36
N PRO A 288 15.83 -20.60 1.23
CA PRO A 288 15.84 -19.87 -0.05
C PRO A 288 15.21 -18.48 0.09
N LEU A 289 15.58 -17.56 -0.82
CA LEU A 289 15.00 -16.22 -0.79
C LEU A 289 13.53 -16.26 -1.19
N VAL A 290 12.65 -15.94 -0.25
CA VAL A 290 11.20 -15.86 -0.45
C VAL A 290 10.75 -14.43 -0.16
N VAL A 291 10.10 -13.82 -1.14
CA VAL A 291 9.61 -12.43 -1.06
C VAL A 291 8.11 -12.39 -1.28
N CYS A 292 7.39 -11.72 -0.40
CA CYS A 292 5.96 -11.46 -0.55
C CYS A 292 5.71 -9.98 -0.92
N ASP A 293 4.89 -9.75 -1.96
CA ASP A 293 4.51 -8.39 -2.37
C ASP A 293 3.05 -8.29 -2.80
N TYR A 294 2.48 -7.12 -2.59
CA TYR A 294 1.08 -6.81 -2.93
C TYR A 294 0.85 -6.60 -4.43
N ALA A 295 1.89 -6.69 -5.24
CA ALA A 295 1.83 -6.50 -6.69
C ALA A 295 0.73 -7.37 -7.32
N HIS A 296 -0.24 -6.73 -7.93
CA HIS A 296 -1.42 -7.37 -8.51
C HIS A 296 -1.83 -6.77 -9.87
N HIS A 297 -1.11 -5.76 -10.33
CA HIS A 297 -1.23 -5.20 -11.67
C HIS A 297 -0.04 -5.66 -12.53
N PRO A 298 -0.20 -5.93 -13.84
CA PRO A 298 0.88 -6.42 -14.71
C PRO A 298 2.16 -5.57 -14.64
N THR A 299 2.00 -4.25 -14.59
CA THR A 299 3.12 -3.30 -14.48
C THR A 299 3.91 -3.50 -13.18
N GLU A 300 3.22 -3.76 -12.05
CA GLU A 300 3.85 -3.99 -10.75
C GLU A 300 4.57 -5.34 -10.75
N ILE A 301 3.92 -6.40 -11.23
CA ILE A 301 4.49 -7.74 -11.37
C ILE A 301 5.77 -7.69 -12.21
N LYS A 302 5.73 -7.03 -13.37
CA LYS A 302 6.89 -6.80 -14.24
C LYS A 302 8.01 -6.09 -13.49
N LYS A 303 7.70 -5.00 -12.79
CA LYS A 303 8.69 -4.25 -11.98
C LYS A 303 9.31 -5.13 -10.91
N MET A 304 8.52 -5.96 -10.22
CA MET A 304 9.00 -6.88 -9.18
C MET A 304 9.99 -7.91 -9.75
N ILE A 305 9.61 -8.63 -10.81
CA ILE A 305 10.47 -9.64 -11.43
C ILE A 305 11.77 -9.01 -11.93
N LEU A 306 11.70 -7.90 -12.67
CA LEU A 306 12.87 -7.21 -13.20
C LEU A 306 13.77 -6.62 -12.11
N SER A 307 13.21 -6.11 -11.02
CA SER A 307 13.99 -5.62 -9.88
C SER A 307 14.74 -6.76 -9.20
N THR A 308 14.09 -7.90 -9.01
CA THR A 308 14.69 -9.08 -8.40
C THR A 308 15.82 -9.64 -9.28
N LYS A 309 15.63 -9.74 -10.60
CA LYS A 309 16.68 -10.17 -11.55
C LYS A 309 17.94 -9.31 -11.53
N ARG A 310 17.87 -8.06 -11.06
CA ARG A 310 19.06 -7.19 -11.00
C ARG A 310 20.06 -7.52 -9.89
N PHE A 311 19.62 -8.20 -8.84
CA PHE A 311 20.48 -8.49 -7.69
C PHE A 311 20.59 -9.98 -7.37
N THR A 312 19.85 -10.83 -8.05
CA THR A 312 20.04 -12.29 -7.95
C THR A 312 20.27 -12.90 -9.33
N LYS A 313 21.13 -13.91 -9.38
CA LYS A 313 21.29 -14.78 -10.54
C LYS A 313 20.45 -16.06 -10.46
N ASN A 314 19.72 -16.22 -9.38
CA ASN A 314 18.85 -17.38 -9.15
C ASN A 314 17.71 -17.41 -10.15
N LYS A 315 17.20 -18.61 -10.44
CA LYS A 315 15.93 -18.75 -11.14
C LYS A 315 14.81 -18.11 -10.33
N ILE A 316 13.91 -17.42 -11.02
CA ILE A 316 12.77 -16.76 -10.39
C ILE A 316 11.52 -17.60 -10.58
N ILE A 317 11.01 -18.10 -9.47
CA ILE A 317 9.69 -18.72 -9.37
C ILE A 317 8.70 -17.65 -8.92
N VAL A 318 7.59 -17.52 -9.63
CA VAL A 318 6.50 -16.62 -9.24
C VAL A 318 5.29 -17.41 -8.80
N ALA A 319 4.83 -17.19 -7.58
CA ALA A 319 3.50 -17.61 -7.13
C ALA A 319 2.56 -16.41 -7.23
N PHE A 320 1.58 -16.46 -8.11
CA PHE A 320 0.69 -15.34 -8.38
C PHE A 320 -0.77 -15.70 -8.14
N GLN A 321 -1.47 -14.84 -7.38
CA GLN A 321 -2.92 -14.92 -7.21
C GLN A 321 -3.59 -13.76 -7.96
N PRO A 322 -4.28 -14.04 -9.09
CA PRO A 322 -5.08 -13.01 -9.75
C PRO A 322 -6.14 -12.44 -8.81
N HIS A 323 -6.34 -11.13 -8.85
CA HIS A 323 -7.33 -10.44 -8.05
C HIS A 323 -8.41 -9.87 -8.96
N THR A 324 -9.62 -10.44 -8.87
CA THR A 324 -10.83 -10.27 -9.68
C THR A 324 -10.73 -10.84 -11.10
N TYR A 325 -11.85 -11.39 -11.56
CA TYR A 325 -11.96 -11.96 -12.92
C TYR A 325 -11.93 -10.84 -13.97
N SER A 326 -12.66 -9.77 -13.73
CA SER A 326 -12.78 -8.64 -14.67
C SER A 326 -11.41 -8.03 -15.00
N ARG A 327 -10.56 -7.79 -13.99
CA ARG A 327 -9.20 -7.25 -14.20
C ARG A 327 -8.35 -8.23 -14.99
N THR A 328 -8.37 -9.51 -14.61
CA THR A 328 -7.55 -10.54 -15.27
C THR A 328 -7.92 -10.67 -16.73
N LYS A 329 -9.23 -10.67 -17.05
CA LYS A 329 -9.75 -10.69 -18.43
C LYS A 329 -9.33 -9.45 -19.23
N THR A 330 -9.55 -8.27 -18.66
CA THR A 330 -9.24 -6.99 -19.33
C THR A 330 -7.76 -6.81 -19.63
N LEU A 331 -6.87 -7.29 -18.75
CA LEU A 331 -5.42 -7.12 -18.86
C LEU A 331 -4.69 -8.43 -19.15
N LEU A 332 -5.38 -9.38 -19.81
CA LEU A 332 -4.86 -10.74 -20.01
C LEU A 332 -3.49 -10.74 -20.74
N HIS A 333 -3.36 -9.99 -21.81
CA HIS A 333 -2.13 -9.91 -22.59
C HIS A 333 -0.97 -9.30 -21.81
N GLU A 334 -1.25 -8.29 -21.00
CA GLU A 334 -0.28 -7.65 -20.13
C GLU A 334 0.18 -8.58 -19.00
N PHE A 335 -0.75 -9.36 -18.40
CA PHE A 335 -0.40 -10.40 -17.42
C PHE A 335 0.50 -11.46 -18.03
N LEU A 336 0.15 -11.98 -19.21
CA LEU A 336 0.99 -12.94 -19.93
C LEU A 336 2.39 -12.37 -20.20
N SER A 337 2.47 -11.13 -20.69
CA SER A 337 3.74 -10.45 -20.95
C SER A 337 4.59 -10.29 -19.69
N ALA A 338 3.98 -9.95 -18.56
CA ALA A 338 4.69 -9.75 -17.29
C ALA A 338 5.17 -11.08 -16.69
N LEU A 339 4.30 -12.10 -16.66
CA LEU A 339 4.60 -13.39 -16.04
C LEU A 339 5.60 -14.24 -16.85
N ARG A 340 5.66 -14.09 -18.18
CA ARG A 340 6.69 -14.72 -19.03
C ARG A 340 8.12 -14.29 -18.69
N LEU A 341 8.30 -13.26 -17.90
CA LEU A 341 9.62 -12.84 -17.42
C LEU A 341 10.17 -13.75 -16.30
N ALA A 342 9.31 -14.54 -15.66
CA ALA A 342 9.73 -15.53 -14.67
C ALA A 342 10.17 -16.82 -15.33
N ASP A 343 11.00 -17.58 -14.64
CA ASP A 343 11.47 -18.88 -15.13
C ASP A 343 10.43 -19.99 -14.91
N GLU A 344 9.62 -19.87 -13.85
CA GLU A 344 8.50 -20.74 -13.52
C GLU A 344 7.37 -19.94 -12.85
N VAL A 345 6.10 -20.30 -13.15
CA VAL A 345 4.94 -19.58 -12.64
C VAL A 345 3.94 -20.55 -12.01
N HIS A 346 3.57 -20.29 -10.76
CA HIS A 346 2.49 -20.98 -10.05
C HIS A 346 1.31 -20.04 -9.91
N ILE A 347 0.18 -20.36 -10.56
CA ILE A 347 -1.00 -19.50 -10.55
C ILE A 347 -2.04 -20.10 -9.61
N ILE A 348 -2.35 -19.39 -8.54
CA ILE A 348 -3.30 -19.78 -7.52
C ILE A 348 -4.71 -19.32 -7.94
N LYS A 349 -5.73 -20.11 -7.60
CA LYS A 349 -7.14 -19.77 -7.83
C LYS A 349 -7.42 -18.29 -7.61
N THR A 350 -8.11 -17.67 -8.59
CA THR A 350 -8.47 -16.25 -8.57
C THR A 350 -9.15 -15.86 -7.26
N TYR A 351 -8.68 -14.80 -6.63
CA TYR A 351 -9.41 -14.15 -5.55
C TYR A 351 -10.52 -13.31 -6.16
N SER A 352 -11.73 -13.84 -6.11
CA SER A 352 -12.90 -13.26 -6.80
C SER A 352 -13.37 -11.92 -6.20
N ALA A 353 -12.98 -11.61 -4.96
CA ALA A 353 -13.55 -10.52 -4.18
C ALA A 353 -15.08 -10.64 -4.10
N ARG A 354 -15.82 -9.96 -4.98
CA ARG A 354 -17.29 -9.94 -5.03
C ARG A 354 -17.84 -10.29 -6.41
N GLU A 355 -16.95 -10.67 -7.33
CA GLU A 355 -17.34 -11.01 -8.69
C GLU A 355 -17.83 -12.45 -8.81
N SER A 356 -18.78 -12.66 -9.70
CA SER A 356 -19.19 -14.01 -10.14
C SER A 356 -18.09 -14.65 -10.96
N PHE A 357 -18.08 -15.97 -11.03
CA PHE A 357 -17.09 -16.70 -11.80
C PHE A 357 -17.16 -16.33 -13.29
N ASP A 358 -16.00 -16.00 -13.86
CA ASP A 358 -15.79 -15.79 -15.30
C ASP A 358 -14.54 -16.60 -15.72
N PHE A 359 -14.73 -17.56 -16.62
CA PHE A 359 -13.64 -18.43 -17.08
C PHE A 359 -12.52 -17.64 -17.75
N ASP A 360 -12.84 -16.68 -18.62
CA ASP A 360 -11.84 -15.91 -19.39
C ASP A 360 -10.92 -15.06 -18.47
N GLY A 361 -11.43 -14.68 -17.29
CA GLY A 361 -10.65 -13.97 -16.27
C GLY A 361 -10.09 -14.89 -15.18
N SER A 362 -10.22 -16.21 -15.34
CA SER A 362 -9.82 -17.15 -14.30
C SER A 362 -8.31 -17.42 -14.28
N ALA A 363 -7.81 -17.76 -13.11
CA ALA A 363 -6.44 -18.22 -12.90
C ALA A 363 -6.12 -19.46 -13.75
N LYS A 364 -7.11 -20.36 -13.95
CA LYS A 364 -6.97 -21.55 -14.77
C LYS A 364 -6.73 -21.18 -16.22
N HIS A 365 -7.56 -20.32 -16.80
CA HIS A 365 -7.39 -19.84 -18.18
C HIS A 365 -6.05 -19.12 -18.38
N LEU A 366 -5.66 -18.23 -17.45
CA LEU A 366 -4.36 -17.57 -17.49
C LEU A 366 -3.20 -18.57 -17.48
N SER A 367 -3.29 -19.65 -16.69
CA SER A 367 -2.28 -20.71 -16.64
C SER A 367 -2.19 -21.48 -17.95
N GLU A 368 -3.30 -21.82 -18.59
CA GLU A 368 -3.33 -22.55 -19.86
C GLU A 368 -2.64 -21.82 -21.00
N LEU A 369 -2.55 -20.48 -20.93
CA LEU A 369 -1.88 -19.61 -21.92
C LEU A 369 -0.39 -19.37 -21.66
N LEU A 370 0.15 -19.89 -20.55
CA LEU A 370 1.55 -19.75 -20.17
C LEU A 370 2.28 -21.11 -20.26
N LYS A 371 3.41 -21.19 -20.98
CA LYS A 371 4.16 -22.45 -21.15
C LYS A 371 4.73 -22.86 -19.82
N ASN A 372 5.39 -22.35 -19.02
CA ASN A 372 6.01 -22.83 -17.77
C ASN A 372 5.13 -22.46 -16.55
N SER A 373 3.87 -22.88 -16.55
CA SER A 373 2.97 -22.56 -15.45
C SER A 373 2.22 -23.76 -14.90
N TYR A 374 1.86 -23.66 -13.64
CA TYR A 374 1.08 -24.65 -12.89
C TYR A 374 -0.11 -23.94 -12.23
N TYR A 375 -1.31 -24.44 -12.51
CA TYR A 375 -2.52 -23.98 -11.81
C TYR A 375 -2.68 -24.71 -10.48
N HIS A 376 -3.07 -23.97 -9.44
CA HIS A 376 -3.37 -24.49 -8.10
C HIS A 376 -4.75 -24.03 -7.63
N SER A 377 -5.58 -25.00 -7.21
CA SER A 377 -6.91 -24.73 -6.65
C SER A 377 -6.87 -24.26 -5.18
N SER A 378 -5.74 -24.45 -4.49
CA SER A 378 -5.56 -24.09 -3.09
C SER A 378 -4.11 -23.65 -2.77
N MET A 379 -3.91 -22.91 -1.67
CA MET A 379 -2.60 -22.53 -1.16
C MET A 379 -1.75 -23.76 -0.79
N ASN A 380 -2.35 -24.77 -0.17
CA ASN A 380 -1.66 -26.02 0.20
C ASN A 380 -1.11 -26.78 -1.02
N SER A 381 -1.85 -26.83 -2.12
CA SER A 381 -1.39 -27.44 -3.36
C SER A 381 -0.22 -26.66 -3.96
N ALA A 382 -0.29 -25.33 -3.94
CA ALA A 382 0.80 -24.46 -4.39
C ALA A 382 2.04 -24.65 -3.51
N TYR A 383 1.89 -24.60 -2.18
CA TYR A 383 2.99 -24.78 -1.22
C TYR A 383 3.75 -26.09 -1.46
N LYS A 384 3.05 -27.23 -1.50
CA LYS A 384 3.68 -28.54 -1.73
C LYS A 384 4.52 -28.54 -3.00
N LYS A 385 3.93 -28.08 -4.11
CA LYS A 385 4.61 -28.10 -5.41
C LYS A 385 5.79 -27.15 -5.49
N ILE A 386 5.65 -25.94 -4.94
CA ILE A 386 6.74 -24.96 -4.90
C ILE A 386 7.87 -25.43 -3.99
N LYS A 387 7.56 -26.02 -2.84
CA LYS A 387 8.56 -26.52 -1.88
C LYS A 387 9.48 -27.59 -2.53
N GLU A 388 8.94 -28.47 -3.38
CA GLU A 388 9.71 -29.45 -4.15
C GLU A 388 10.68 -28.79 -5.14
N ARG A 389 10.41 -27.55 -5.58
CA ARG A 389 11.19 -26.80 -6.56
C ARG A 389 12.27 -25.91 -5.93
N LEU A 390 12.11 -25.57 -4.66
CA LEU A 390 13.04 -24.69 -3.93
C LEU A 390 14.24 -25.50 -3.39
N THR A 391 15.30 -25.55 -4.17
CA THR A 391 16.56 -26.26 -3.83
C THR A 391 17.60 -25.35 -3.17
N GLY A 392 17.30 -24.08 -2.96
CA GLY A 392 18.21 -23.04 -2.45
C GLY A 392 18.87 -22.20 -3.55
N LYS A 393 18.67 -22.55 -4.83
CA LYS A 393 19.17 -21.81 -6.00
C LYS A 393 18.07 -20.98 -6.71
N GLU A 394 16.91 -20.97 -6.14
CA GLU A 394 15.75 -20.24 -6.64
C GLU A 394 15.41 -19.06 -5.73
N THR A 395 14.72 -18.09 -6.31
CA THR A 395 14.07 -17.00 -5.58
C THR A 395 12.56 -17.08 -5.83
N LEU A 396 11.78 -17.20 -4.77
CA LEU A 396 10.32 -17.23 -4.85
C LEU A 396 9.74 -15.83 -4.64
N LEU A 397 8.96 -15.37 -5.61
CA LEU A 397 8.14 -14.15 -5.50
C LEU A 397 6.68 -14.54 -5.32
N ILE A 398 6.09 -14.21 -4.19
CA ILE A 398 4.67 -14.43 -3.86
C ILE A 398 3.93 -13.11 -4.08
N LEU A 399 3.08 -13.05 -5.12
CA LEU A 399 2.51 -11.81 -5.63
C LEU A 399 0.98 -11.84 -5.66
N GLY A 400 0.34 -10.79 -5.15
CA GLY A 400 -1.12 -10.64 -5.22
C GLY A 400 -1.71 -9.77 -4.13
N ALA A 401 -2.94 -9.28 -4.35
CA ALA A 401 -3.70 -8.44 -3.43
C ALA A 401 -4.75 -9.20 -2.61
N GLY A 402 -5.01 -10.47 -2.95
CA GLY A 402 -5.92 -11.34 -2.22
C GLY A 402 -5.32 -11.89 -0.92
N ASN A 403 -5.66 -13.11 -0.59
CA ASN A 403 -5.15 -13.80 0.61
C ASN A 403 -3.88 -14.66 0.35
N ILE A 404 -3.07 -14.28 -0.63
CA ILE A 404 -1.85 -15.02 -0.98
C ILE A 404 -0.75 -14.95 0.11
N ASP A 405 -0.88 -14.03 1.05
CA ASP A 405 -0.06 -13.97 2.26
C ASP A 405 -0.16 -15.25 3.12
N GLU A 406 -1.29 -15.97 3.09
CA GLU A 406 -1.38 -17.31 3.69
C GLU A 406 -0.32 -18.28 3.13
N LEU A 407 -0.03 -18.19 1.81
CA LEU A 407 1.06 -18.97 1.21
C LEU A 407 2.44 -18.49 1.69
N ALA A 408 2.62 -17.19 1.87
CA ALA A 408 3.88 -16.64 2.38
C ALA A 408 4.15 -17.10 3.82
N GLU A 409 3.13 -17.14 4.68
CA GLU A 409 3.23 -17.63 6.05
C GLU A 409 3.69 -19.10 6.12
N MET A 410 3.34 -19.94 5.14
CA MET A 410 3.80 -21.34 5.08
C MET A 410 5.31 -21.47 4.81
N PHE A 411 5.96 -20.42 4.29
CA PHE A 411 7.40 -20.35 4.05
C PHE A 411 8.17 -19.58 5.13
N SER A 412 7.48 -19.02 6.13
CA SER A 412 8.08 -18.24 7.23
C SER A 412 8.52 -19.09 8.42
N GLY A 413 8.55 -20.42 8.28
CA GLY A 413 8.88 -21.40 9.33
C GLY A 413 10.36 -21.55 9.62
#